data_28b485c7bcc82193cecbaf1b61980c65
#
_entry.id   28b485c7bcc82193cecbaf1b61980c65
#
_cell.length_a   1.000
_cell.length_b   1.000
_cell.length_c   1.000
_cell.angle_alpha   90.00
_cell.angle_beta   90.00
_cell.angle_gamma   90.00
#
_symmetry.space_group_name_H-M   'P 1'
#
loop_
_entity.id
_entity.type
_entity.pdbx_description
1 polymer ?
#
loop_
_entity_poly.entity_id
_entity_poly.type
_entity_poly.pdbx_seq_one_letter_code
_entity_poly.pdbx_strand_id
1 'polypeptide(L)'
;MYEDSLVIVIDEIPYMVNKSALVAKIGELVVDKKIEGIVDIRDESNKNKNRIVLYLRKGVNPDAVLILLYKFTDLQTNFNINNVSLVDNATQPRLLNIKDLLWEFVTFRREVVFKRSNFQLKKAKDRLHILEGLKKAIDIIDEVIAAIRSSSTRAEAKEKLMANFDFSDEQSEYILNMRLQALVGLEIQKVVDEIEEKKRLIEDLTEIIANPARLDEVVAEEFEYMKNKY
;
A
#
# COMPACT_ATOMS: atom_id res chain seq x y z
N MET A 1 4.40 29.64 50.65
CA MET A 1 4.04 28.83 51.83
C MET A 1 4.19 27.32 51.61
N TYR A 2 4.71 26.88 50.46
CA TYR A 2 4.92 25.45 50.11
C TYR A 2 6.38 25.17 49.64
N GLU A 3 7.36 26.03 50.00
CA GLU A 3 8.75 25.99 49.50
C GLU A 3 9.52 24.67 49.77
N ASP A 4 9.05 23.85 50.72
CA ASP A 4 9.67 22.57 51.07
C ASP A 4 8.72 21.34 50.88
N SER A 5 7.64 21.49 50.16
CA SER A 5 6.67 20.41 49.98
C SER A 5 7.02 19.56 48.75
N LEU A 6 6.99 18.23 48.88
CA LEU A 6 7.05 17.34 47.73
C LEU A 6 5.81 17.55 46.85
N VAL A 7 6.01 17.53 45.54
CA VAL A 7 4.92 17.69 44.58
C VAL A 7 4.94 16.54 43.56
N ILE A 8 3.75 16.11 43.11
CA ILE A 8 3.58 15.28 41.93
C ILE A 8 3.12 16.18 40.81
N VAL A 9 3.84 16.18 39.69
CA VAL A 9 3.49 16.96 38.50
C VAL A 9 3.00 16.03 37.41
N ILE A 10 1.82 16.29 36.86
CA ILE A 10 1.23 15.54 35.77
C ILE A 10 1.30 16.44 34.51
N ASP A 11 2.21 16.11 33.62
CA ASP A 11 2.43 16.85 32.37
C ASP A 11 1.64 16.26 31.20
N GLU A 12 1.27 14.98 31.27
CA GLU A 12 0.51 14.27 30.25
C GLU A 12 -0.64 13.50 30.88
N ILE A 13 -1.74 13.43 30.16
CA ILE A 13 -2.93 12.65 30.55
C ILE A 13 -3.27 11.68 29.39
N PRO A 14 -3.89 10.53 29.66
CA PRO A 14 -4.25 9.58 28.63
C PRO A 14 -5.20 10.19 27.58
N TYR A 15 -5.11 9.66 26.36
CA TYR A 15 -5.96 10.09 25.27
C TYR A 15 -7.46 9.98 25.62
N MET A 16 -8.26 10.96 25.21
CA MET A 16 -9.70 11.10 25.50
C MET A 16 -10.07 11.34 26.97
N VAL A 17 -9.14 11.48 27.89
CA VAL A 17 -9.43 11.86 29.27
C VAL A 17 -9.66 13.37 29.36
N ASN A 18 -10.79 13.76 29.96
CA ASN A 18 -11.08 15.18 30.21
C ASN A 18 -10.29 15.66 31.43
N LYS A 19 -9.40 16.62 31.24
CA LYS A 19 -8.54 17.18 32.29
C LYS A 19 -9.33 17.71 33.48
N SER A 20 -10.38 18.51 33.24
CA SER A 20 -11.15 19.12 34.31
C SER A 20 -11.91 18.07 35.12
N ALA A 21 -12.44 17.06 34.47
CA ALA A 21 -13.10 15.93 35.15
C ALA A 21 -12.10 15.11 35.98
N LEU A 22 -10.89 14.90 35.45
CA LEU A 22 -9.82 14.22 36.18
C LEU A 22 -9.41 14.99 37.46
N VAL A 23 -9.20 16.30 37.35
CA VAL A 23 -8.86 17.15 38.52
C VAL A 23 -9.98 17.14 39.56
N ALA A 24 -11.23 17.27 39.13
CA ALA A 24 -12.39 17.19 40.04
C ALA A 24 -12.45 15.82 40.73
N LYS A 25 -12.23 14.73 39.98
CA LYS A 25 -12.22 13.37 40.54
C LYS A 25 -11.12 13.15 41.58
N ILE A 26 -9.92 13.68 41.35
CA ILE A 26 -8.86 13.63 42.35
C ILE A 26 -9.26 14.39 43.61
N GLY A 27 -9.86 15.57 43.46
CA GLY A 27 -10.39 16.36 44.60
C GLY A 27 -11.43 15.60 45.42
N GLU A 28 -12.41 14.96 44.75
CA GLU A 28 -13.41 14.10 45.43
C GLU A 28 -12.73 12.97 46.24
N LEU A 29 -11.77 12.27 45.65
CA LEU A 29 -11.08 11.17 46.31
C LEU A 29 -10.28 11.61 47.52
N VAL A 30 -9.74 12.83 47.50
CA VAL A 30 -9.06 13.44 48.67
C VAL A 30 -10.08 13.77 49.79
N VAL A 31 -11.22 14.37 49.44
CA VAL A 31 -12.30 14.66 50.41
C VAL A 31 -12.84 13.37 51.01
N ASP A 32 -13.06 12.34 50.19
CA ASP A 32 -13.55 11.02 50.63
C ASP A 32 -12.50 10.20 51.42
N LYS A 33 -11.29 10.75 51.62
CA LYS A 33 -10.17 10.08 52.29
C LYS A 33 -9.73 8.75 51.63
N LYS A 34 -10.06 8.56 50.36
CA LYS A 34 -9.57 7.40 49.57
C LYS A 34 -8.12 7.58 49.12
N ILE A 35 -7.68 8.81 48.93
CA ILE A 35 -6.32 9.16 48.70
C ILE A 35 -5.91 10.17 49.78
N GLU A 36 -5.03 9.71 50.68
CA GLU A 36 -4.51 10.56 51.72
C GLU A 36 -3.15 11.16 51.32
N GLY A 37 -2.82 12.30 51.92
CA GLY A 37 -1.53 12.93 51.75
C GLY A 37 -1.45 14.06 50.72
N ILE A 38 -2.49 14.29 49.93
CA ILE A 38 -2.57 15.47 49.04
C ILE A 38 -3.19 16.62 49.87
N VAL A 39 -2.54 17.80 49.81
CA VAL A 39 -2.95 18.99 50.53
C VAL A 39 -3.61 20.01 49.61
N ASP A 40 -3.15 20.15 48.41
CA ASP A 40 -3.64 21.10 47.42
C ASP A 40 -3.50 20.55 46.01
N ILE A 41 -4.38 20.96 45.12
CA ILE A 41 -4.38 20.59 43.69
C ILE A 41 -4.50 21.86 42.88
N ARG A 42 -3.57 22.04 41.95
CA ARG A 42 -3.56 23.23 41.06
C ARG A 42 -3.44 22.83 39.61
N ASP A 43 -4.25 23.40 38.77
CA ASP A 43 -4.13 23.32 37.31
C ASP A 43 -3.32 24.54 36.82
N GLU A 44 -2.05 24.33 36.55
CA GLU A 44 -1.13 25.33 36.02
C GLU A 44 -0.94 25.20 34.50
N SER A 45 -1.84 24.53 33.82
CA SER A 45 -1.74 24.31 32.37
C SER A 45 -1.88 25.64 31.61
N ASN A 46 -1.21 25.66 30.46
CA ASN A 46 -1.35 26.74 29.47
C ASN A 46 -1.85 26.15 28.12
N LYS A 47 -1.98 27.02 27.10
CA LYS A 47 -2.48 26.60 25.76
C LYS A 47 -1.69 25.47 25.10
N ASN A 48 -0.42 25.31 25.46
CA ASN A 48 0.51 24.41 24.77
C ASN A 48 0.99 23.25 25.64
N LYS A 49 0.73 23.27 26.96
CA LYS A 49 1.26 22.26 27.88
C LYS A 49 0.29 22.01 29.03
N ASN A 50 -0.01 20.76 29.27
CA ASN A 50 -0.70 20.34 30.48
C ASN A 50 0.27 20.40 31.66
N ARG A 51 -0.22 20.87 32.81
CA ARG A 51 0.52 20.86 34.07
C ARG A 51 -0.46 20.87 35.23
N ILE A 52 -0.70 19.72 35.83
CA ILE A 52 -1.46 19.58 37.05
C ILE A 52 -0.47 19.31 38.18
N VAL A 53 -0.51 20.10 39.25
CA VAL A 53 0.42 20.01 40.37
C VAL A 53 -0.35 19.58 41.61
N LEU A 54 0.07 18.47 42.21
CA LEU A 54 -0.45 17.94 43.45
C LEU A 54 0.56 18.17 44.57
N TYR A 55 0.20 18.95 45.57
CA TYR A 55 1.06 19.26 46.73
C TYR A 55 0.86 18.20 47.79
N LEU A 56 1.94 17.58 48.26
CA LEU A 56 1.89 16.51 49.25
C LEU A 56 2.21 17.02 50.66
N ARG A 57 1.58 16.37 51.65
CA ARG A 57 1.91 16.60 53.10
C ARG A 57 3.33 16.14 53.36
N LYS A 58 4.06 16.83 54.25
CA LYS A 58 5.40 16.43 54.70
C LYS A 58 5.36 14.98 55.26
N GLY A 59 6.30 14.15 54.84
CA GLY A 59 6.44 12.79 55.33
C GLY A 59 5.59 11.73 54.59
N VAL A 60 4.80 12.14 53.58
CA VAL A 60 4.05 11.18 52.75
C VAL A 60 4.95 10.63 51.66
N ASN A 61 4.83 9.34 51.39
CA ASN A 61 5.55 8.69 50.30
C ASN A 61 4.83 8.99 48.97
N PRO A 62 5.47 9.71 48.01
CA PRO A 62 4.86 10.06 46.72
C PRO A 62 4.46 8.84 45.88
N ASP A 63 5.25 7.76 45.94
CA ASP A 63 4.98 6.55 45.16
C ASP A 63 3.70 5.86 45.60
N ALA A 64 3.42 5.85 46.91
CA ALA A 64 2.16 5.31 47.43
C ALA A 64 0.93 6.13 46.94
N VAL A 65 1.05 7.46 46.91
CA VAL A 65 0.00 8.33 46.37
C VAL A 65 -0.18 8.10 44.87
N LEU A 66 0.91 7.95 44.13
CA LEU A 66 0.89 7.70 42.69
C LEU A 66 0.17 6.36 42.35
N ILE A 67 0.44 5.31 43.10
CA ILE A 67 -0.26 4.02 42.93
C ILE A 67 -1.76 4.18 43.16
N LEU A 68 -2.16 4.93 44.16
CA LEU A 68 -3.59 5.19 44.44
C LEU A 68 -4.23 6.04 43.35
N LEU A 69 -3.53 7.04 42.84
CA LEU A 69 -3.98 7.85 41.69
C LEU A 69 -4.21 6.98 40.45
N TYR A 70 -3.27 6.12 40.08
CA TYR A 70 -3.46 5.18 38.95
C TYR A 70 -4.61 4.19 39.18
N LYS A 71 -4.84 3.78 40.43
CA LYS A 71 -5.90 2.81 40.76
C LYS A 71 -7.31 3.39 40.74
N PHE A 72 -7.48 4.65 41.18
CA PHE A 72 -8.81 5.25 41.41
C PHE A 72 -9.18 6.35 40.42
N THR A 73 -8.28 6.71 39.51
CA THR A 73 -8.53 7.77 38.51
C THR A 73 -8.18 7.29 37.12
N ASP A 74 -8.60 8.08 36.13
CA ASP A 74 -8.30 7.83 34.70
C ASP A 74 -6.88 8.28 34.28
N LEU A 75 -5.95 8.46 35.26
CA LEU A 75 -4.52 8.66 34.95
C LEU A 75 -3.89 7.43 34.31
N GLN A 76 -4.46 6.26 34.54
CA GLN A 76 -4.15 5.05 33.82
C GLN A 76 -5.45 4.44 33.28
N THR A 77 -5.57 4.36 31.97
CA THR A 77 -6.74 3.76 31.33
C THR A 77 -6.34 2.66 30.37
N ASN A 78 -7.27 1.75 30.11
CA ASN A 78 -7.09 0.73 29.08
C ASN A 78 -7.72 1.22 27.77
N PHE A 79 -6.93 1.20 26.70
CA PHE A 79 -7.45 1.44 25.37
C PHE A 79 -7.85 0.11 24.72
N ASN A 80 -9.14 -0.16 24.66
CA ASN A 80 -9.66 -1.39 24.07
C ASN A 80 -9.81 -1.22 22.57
N ILE A 81 -9.10 -2.07 21.81
CA ILE A 81 -9.18 -2.12 20.35
C ILE A 81 -10.20 -3.19 19.98
N ASN A 82 -11.29 -2.78 19.34
CA ASN A 82 -12.28 -3.66 18.74
C ASN A 82 -12.26 -3.49 17.23
N ASN A 83 -11.34 -4.19 16.57
CA ASN A 83 -11.08 -4.05 15.15
C ASN A 83 -11.88 -5.09 14.37
N VAL A 84 -13.10 -4.77 13.98
CA VAL A 84 -13.93 -5.58 13.10
C VAL A 84 -13.69 -5.14 11.66
N SER A 85 -13.21 -6.06 10.82
CA SER A 85 -12.95 -5.83 9.40
C SER A 85 -13.65 -6.88 8.55
N LEU A 86 -13.92 -6.52 7.30
CA LEU A 86 -14.44 -7.48 6.33
C LEU A 86 -13.29 -8.28 5.74
N VAL A 87 -13.40 -9.60 5.76
CA VAL A 87 -12.46 -10.55 5.16
C VAL A 87 -13.15 -11.32 4.01
N ASP A 88 -12.44 -12.21 3.34
CA ASP A 88 -12.95 -13.04 2.24
C ASP A 88 -13.68 -12.21 1.17
N ASN A 89 -12.94 -11.29 0.53
CA ASN A 89 -13.48 -10.37 -0.49
C ASN A 89 -14.64 -9.50 0.02
N ALA A 90 -14.54 -9.03 1.26
CA ALA A 90 -15.52 -8.19 1.92
C ALA A 90 -16.90 -8.87 2.16
N THR A 91 -16.92 -10.18 2.28
CA THR A 91 -18.16 -10.95 2.50
C THR A 91 -18.42 -11.26 3.97
N GLN A 92 -17.38 -11.37 4.80
CA GLN A 92 -17.50 -11.78 6.20
C GLN A 92 -16.92 -10.75 7.18
N PRO A 93 -17.71 -10.23 8.14
CA PRO A 93 -17.18 -9.45 9.24
C PRO A 93 -16.46 -10.37 10.24
N ARG A 94 -15.22 -10.05 10.60
CA ARG A 94 -14.42 -10.80 11.59
C ARG A 94 -13.66 -9.85 12.50
N LEU A 95 -13.62 -10.16 13.78
CA LEU A 95 -12.75 -9.47 14.72
C LEU A 95 -11.32 -9.92 14.50
N LEU A 96 -10.44 -8.97 14.17
CA LEU A 96 -9.04 -9.24 13.84
C LEU A 96 -8.11 -8.65 14.89
N ASN A 97 -7.12 -9.44 15.29
CA ASN A 97 -5.94 -8.93 15.97
C ASN A 97 -4.96 -8.32 14.93
N ILE A 98 -3.90 -7.67 15.38
CA ILE A 98 -2.96 -7.00 14.48
C ILE A 98 -2.27 -7.97 13.52
N LYS A 99 -1.96 -9.18 13.96
CA LYS A 99 -1.33 -10.21 13.13
C LYS A 99 -2.27 -10.65 12.02
N ASP A 100 -3.54 -10.91 12.36
CA ASP A 100 -4.55 -11.32 11.39
C ASP A 100 -4.80 -10.22 10.36
N LEU A 101 -4.87 -8.95 10.80
CA LEU A 101 -5.01 -7.80 9.91
C LEU A 101 -3.87 -7.70 8.90
N LEU A 102 -2.62 -7.85 9.37
CA LEU A 102 -1.45 -7.84 8.51
C LEU A 102 -1.45 -9.03 7.54
N TRP A 103 -1.86 -10.21 8.02
CA TRP A 103 -1.97 -11.40 7.18
C TRP A 103 -2.99 -11.23 6.06
N GLU A 104 -4.18 -10.74 6.37
CA GLU A 104 -5.22 -10.46 5.35
C GLU A 104 -4.73 -9.41 4.34
N PHE A 105 -4.03 -8.37 4.79
CA PHE A 105 -3.47 -7.36 3.90
C PHE A 105 -2.40 -7.94 2.97
N VAL A 106 -1.48 -8.76 3.47
CA VAL A 106 -0.45 -9.42 2.65
C VAL A 106 -1.09 -10.38 1.64
N THR A 107 -2.09 -11.15 2.08
CA THR A 107 -2.83 -12.06 1.19
C THR A 107 -3.51 -11.30 0.05
N PHE A 108 -4.18 -10.21 0.37
CA PHE A 108 -4.77 -9.33 -0.65
C PHE A 108 -3.72 -8.75 -1.60
N ARG A 109 -2.57 -8.32 -1.08
CA ARG A 109 -1.47 -7.79 -1.93
C ARG A 109 -0.93 -8.84 -2.89
N ARG A 110 -0.76 -10.09 -2.45
CA ARG A 110 -0.36 -11.22 -3.31
C ARG A 110 -1.36 -11.42 -4.46
N GLU A 111 -2.65 -11.39 -4.16
CA GLU A 111 -3.70 -11.51 -5.18
C GLU A 111 -3.66 -10.36 -6.20
N VAL A 112 -3.47 -9.13 -5.72
CA VAL A 112 -3.34 -7.94 -6.60
C VAL A 112 -2.13 -8.05 -7.51
N VAL A 113 -0.96 -8.42 -6.98
CA VAL A 113 0.27 -8.61 -7.78
C VAL A 113 0.07 -9.72 -8.80
N PHE A 114 -0.51 -10.85 -8.42
CA PHE A 114 -0.81 -11.95 -9.32
C PHE A 114 -1.75 -11.53 -10.47
N LYS A 115 -2.86 -10.86 -10.17
CA LYS A 115 -3.81 -10.36 -11.19
C LYS A 115 -3.16 -9.34 -12.12
N ARG A 116 -2.37 -8.42 -11.56
CA ARG A 116 -1.62 -7.42 -12.31
C ARG A 116 -0.61 -8.07 -13.26
N SER A 117 0.16 -9.05 -12.77
CA SER A 117 1.15 -9.77 -13.58
C SER A 117 0.49 -10.54 -14.72
N ASN A 118 -0.65 -11.19 -14.49
CA ASN A 118 -1.42 -11.84 -15.56
C ASN A 118 -1.90 -10.86 -16.63
N PHE A 119 -2.40 -9.69 -16.23
CA PHE A 119 -2.84 -8.67 -17.16
C PHE A 119 -1.67 -8.11 -17.99
N GLN A 120 -0.53 -7.84 -17.33
CA GLN A 120 0.68 -7.38 -18.01
C GLN A 120 1.25 -8.44 -18.95
N LEU A 121 1.24 -9.71 -18.54
CA LEU A 121 1.67 -10.83 -19.38
C LEU A 121 0.84 -10.93 -20.66
N LYS A 122 -0.49 -10.83 -20.53
CA LYS A 122 -1.37 -10.82 -21.71
C LYS A 122 -1.03 -9.67 -22.65
N LYS A 123 -0.93 -8.44 -22.12
CA LYS A 123 -0.55 -7.26 -22.92
C LYS A 123 0.82 -7.41 -23.60
N ALA A 124 1.81 -7.96 -22.89
CA ALA A 124 3.14 -8.16 -23.42
C ALA A 124 3.13 -9.19 -24.55
N LYS A 125 2.37 -10.29 -24.41
CA LYS A 125 2.21 -11.31 -25.46
C LYS A 125 1.49 -10.75 -26.68
N ASP A 126 0.40 -10.02 -26.50
CA ASP A 126 -0.35 -9.39 -27.59
C ASP A 126 0.57 -8.40 -28.36
N ARG A 127 1.36 -7.62 -27.65
CA ARG A 127 2.32 -6.69 -28.27
C ARG A 127 3.45 -7.41 -28.99
N LEU A 128 4.03 -8.45 -28.38
CA LEU A 128 5.07 -9.26 -28.99
C LEU A 128 4.58 -9.90 -30.28
N HIS A 129 3.36 -10.44 -30.30
CA HIS A 129 2.76 -11.02 -31.50
C HIS A 129 2.70 -10.01 -32.67
N ILE A 130 2.30 -8.78 -32.39
CA ILE A 130 2.29 -7.72 -33.41
C ILE A 130 3.70 -7.36 -33.88
N LEU A 131 4.68 -7.26 -32.95
CA LEU A 131 6.07 -6.92 -33.29
C LEU A 131 6.75 -8.01 -34.12
N GLU A 132 6.49 -9.28 -33.83
CA GLU A 132 7.00 -10.42 -34.62
C GLU A 132 6.43 -10.40 -36.06
N GLY A 133 5.14 -10.11 -36.21
CA GLY A 133 4.53 -9.90 -37.50
C GLY A 133 5.13 -8.72 -38.26
N LEU A 134 5.39 -7.60 -37.55
CA LEU A 134 6.01 -6.43 -38.13
C LEU A 134 7.45 -6.73 -38.59
N LYS A 135 8.26 -7.41 -37.77
CA LYS A 135 9.60 -7.85 -38.15
C LYS A 135 9.57 -8.71 -39.43
N LYS A 136 8.69 -9.72 -39.45
CA LYS A 136 8.50 -10.57 -40.63
C LYS A 136 8.12 -9.76 -41.86
N ALA A 137 7.18 -8.78 -41.72
CA ALA A 137 6.77 -7.93 -42.84
C ALA A 137 7.91 -7.03 -43.35
N ILE A 138 8.78 -6.57 -42.48
CA ILE A 138 9.98 -5.78 -42.87
C ILE A 138 10.97 -6.65 -43.64
N ASP A 139 11.20 -7.88 -43.19
CA ASP A 139 12.15 -8.82 -43.84
C ASP A 139 11.71 -9.17 -45.28
N ILE A 140 10.41 -9.12 -45.60
CA ILE A 140 9.82 -9.41 -46.92
C ILE A 140 9.02 -8.21 -47.49
N ILE A 141 9.51 -7.00 -47.26
CA ILE A 141 8.72 -5.76 -47.47
C ILE A 141 8.31 -5.56 -48.93
N ASP A 142 9.15 -5.90 -49.88
CA ASP A 142 8.82 -5.72 -51.30
C ASP A 142 7.65 -6.62 -51.73
N GLU A 143 7.61 -7.84 -51.21
CA GLU A 143 6.52 -8.79 -51.46
C GLU A 143 5.20 -8.33 -50.81
N VAL A 144 5.28 -7.82 -49.58
CA VAL A 144 4.15 -7.26 -48.87
C VAL A 144 3.57 -6.06 -49.62
N ILE A 145 4.43 -5.15 -50.07
CA ILE A 145 4.01 -3.98 -50.87
C ILE A 145 3.36 -4.42 -52.18
N ALA A 146 3.94 -5.41 -52.90
CA ALA A 146 3.38 -5.94 -54.12
C ALA A 146 1.99 -6.55 -53.92
N ALA A 147 1.80 -7.32 -52.83
CA ALA A 147 0.51 -7.90 -52.48
C ALA A 147 -0.56 -6.81 -52.19
N ILE A 148 -0.18 -5.78 -51.42
CA ILE A 148 -1.10 -4.67 -51.12
C ILE A 148 -1.47 -3.89 -52.37
N ARG A 149 -0.49 -3.56 -53.23
CA ARG A 149 -0.74 -2.82 -54.49
C ARG A 149 -1.59 -3.58 -55.51
N SER A 150 -1.49 -4.93 -55.52
CA SER A 150 -2.30 -5.78 -56.37
C SER A 150 -3.74 -5.97 -55.91
N SER A 151 -4.11 -5.41 -54.77
CA SER A 151 -5.44 -5.53 -54.17
C SER A 151 -6.29 -4.30 -54.48
N SER A 152 -7.58 -4.53 -54.79
CA SER A 152 -8.53 -3.46 -55.09
C SER A 152 -9.19 -2.90 -53.83
N THR A 153 -9.22 -3.66 -52.76
CA THR A 153 -9.84 -3.27 -51.48
C THR A 153 -8.92 -3.63 -50.31
N ARG A 154 -9.14 -2.93 -49.19
CA ARG A 154 -8.42 -3.23 -47.91
C ARG A 154 -8.69 -4.65 -47.44
N ALA A 155 -9.92 -5.15 -47.58
CA ALA A 155 -10.30 -6.50 -47.21
C ALA A 155 -9.53 -7.55 -48.05
N GLU A 156 -9.46 -7.36 -49.37
CA GLU A 156 -8.66 -8.21 -50.25
C GLU A 156 -7.17 -8.18 -49.91
N ALA A 157 -6.62 -7.01 -49.58
CA ALA A 157 -5.22 -6.90 -49.16
C ALA A 157 -4.96 -7.68 -47.85
N LYS A 158 -5.87 -7.61 -46.88
CA LYS A 158 -5.80 -8.37 -45.62
C LYS A 158 -5.82 -9.87 -45.87
N GLU A 159 -6.76 -10.36 -46.69
CA GLU A 159 -6.85 -11.78 -47.06
C GLU A 159 -5.57 -12.28 -47.75
N LYS A 160 -5.00 -11.50 -48.68
CA LYS A 160 -3.76 -11.82 -49.35
C LYS A 160 -2.57 -11.89 -48.36
N LEU A 161 -2.48 -10.95 -47.41
CA LEU A 161 -1.44 -10.98 -46.40
C LEU A 161 -1.54 -12.23 -45.52
N MET A 162 -2.72 -12.62 -45.13
CA MET A 162 -2.96 -13.83 -44.34
C MET A 162 -2.65 -15.11 -45.16
N ALA A 163 -3.13 -15.19 -46.39
CA ALA A 163 -2.99 -16.39 -47.21
C ALA A 163 -1.58 -16.62 -47.76
N ASN A 164 -0.89 -15.54 -48.16
CA ASN A 164 0.42 -15.66 -48.82
C ASN A 164 1.59 -15.68 -47.84
N PHE A 165 1.44 -15.00 -46.70
CA PHE A 165 2.53 -14.78 -45.75
C PHE A 165 2.22 -15.30 -44.35
N ASP A 166 1.10 -15.98 -44.13
CA ASP A 166 0.74 -16.57 -42.83
C ASP A 166 0.77 -15.53 -41.66
N PHE A 167 0.29 -14.32 -41.95
CA PHE A 167 0.06 -13.32 -40.89
C PHE A 167 -1.28 -13.57 -40.21
N SER A 168 -1.35 -13.26 -38.93
CA SER A 168 -2.65 -13.27 -38.23
C SER A 168 -3.54 -12.08 -38.66
N ASP A 169 -4.79 -12.13 -38.26
CA ASP A 169 -5.76 -11.07 -38.51
C ASP A 169 -5.26 -9.73 -37.93
N GLU A 170 -4.81 -9.75 -36.69
CA GLU A 170 -4.30 -8.60 -35.96
C GLU A 170 -2.99 -8.07 -36.57
N GLN A 171 -2.07 -8.95 -36.97
CA GLN A 171 -0.82 -8.59 -37.64
C GLN A 171 -1.10 -7.91 -39.00
N SER A 172 -1.98 -8.52 -39.80
CA SER A 172 -2.37 -7.98 -41.11
C SER A 172 -3.01 -6.61 -41.00
N GLU A 173 -3.89 -6.44 -40.00
CA GLU A 173 -4.53 -5.16 -39.75
C GLU A 173 -3.53 -4.08 -39.29
N TYR A 174 -2.58 -4.44 -38.43
CA TYR A 174 -1.52 -3.55 -38.00
C TYR A 174 -0.64 -3.12 -39.18
N ILE A 175 -0.21 -4.04 -40.05
CA ILE A 175 0.61 -3.78 -41.23
C ILE A 175 -0.11 -2.82 -42.18
N LEU A 176 -1.42 -3.03 -42.45
CA LEU A 176 -2.22 -2.18 -43.33
C LEU A 176 -2.48 -0.77 -42.74
N ASN A 177 -2.36 -0.59 -41.43
CA ASN A 177 -2.48 0.72 -40.78
C ASN A 177 -1.14 1.45 -40.63
N MET A 178 -0.03 0.80 -40.97
CA MET A 178 1.30 1.35 -40.79
C MET A 178 1.62 2.43 -41.83
N ARG A 179 2.28 3.50 -41.38
CA ARG A 179 2.78 4.55 -42.30
C ARG A 179 4.07 4.07 -42.97
N LEU A 180 4.25 4.34 -44.25
CA LEU A 180 5.47 4.01 -44.99
C LEU A 180 6.75 4.59 -44.37
N GLN A 181 6.65 5.68 -43.63
CA GLN A 181 7.77 6.30 -42.92
C GLN A 181 8.33 5.40 -41.79
N ALA A 182 7.51 4.50 -41.23
CA ALA A 182 7.94 3.55 -40.17
C ALA A 182 8.86 2.42 -40.71
N LEU A 183 9.01 2.32 -42.03
CA LEU A 183 9.85 1.34 -42.71
C LEU A 183 11.29 1.82 -42.93
N VAL A 184 11.68 3.00 -42.45
CA VAL A 184 13.02 3.52 -42.53
C VAL A 184 13.95 2.78 -41.55
N GLY A 185 15.16 2.42 -41.96
CA GLY A 185 16.10 1.53 -41.28
C GLY A 185 16.38 1.82 -39.78
N LEU A 186 16.22 3.07 -39.33
CA LEU A 186 16.35 3.45 -37.93
C LEU A 186 15.22 2.90 -37.04
N GLU A 187 14.06 2.59 -37.60
CA GLU A 187 12.91 2.06 -36.84
C GLU A 187 12.97 0.52 -36.74
N ILE A 188 13.66 -0.15 -37.64
CA ILE A 188 13.84 -1.62 -37.60
C ILE A 188 14.57 -2.01 -36.32
N GLN A 189 15.65 -1.32 -35.96
CA GLN A 189 16.40 -1.61 -34.75
C GLN A 189 15.55 -1.44 -33.51
N LYS A 190 14.71 -0.41 -33.47
CA LYS A 190 13.77 -0.20 -32.35
C LYS A 190 12.78 -1.35 -32.20
N VAL A 191 12.29 -1.90 -33.31
CA VAL A 191 11.39 -3.07 -33.30
C VAL A 191 12.10 -4.29 -32.72
N VAL A 192 13.34 -4.54 -33.12
CA VAL A 192 14.15 -5.66 -32.61
C VAL A 192 14.40 -5.49 -31.10
N ASP A 193 14.79 -4.30 -30.67
CA ASP A 193 15.06 -3.99 -29.27
C ASP A 193 13.77 -4.14 -28.42
N GLU A 194 12.61 -3.69 -28.95
CA GLU A 194 11.32 -3.86 -28.28
C GLU A 194 10.92 -5.34 -28.20
N ILE A 195 11.18 -6.16 -29.21
CA ILE A 195 10.94 -7.61 -29.18
C ILE A 195 11.73 -8.25 -28.03
N GLU A 196 13.03 -7.94 -27.92
CA GLU A 196 13.85 -8.48 -26.85
C GLU A 196 13.37 -8.04 -25.46
N GLU A 197 13.01 -6.76 -25.31
CA GLU A 197 12.43 -6.25 -24.07
C GLU A 197 11.14 -7.00 -23.69
N LYS A 198 10.24 -7.18 -24.64
CA LYS A 198 8.98 -7.89 -24.39
C LYS A 198 9.20 -9.37 -24.05
N LYS A 199 10.17 -10.04 -24.70
CA LYS A 199 10.53 -11.43 -24.37
C LYS A 199 11.02 -11.56 -22.93
N ARG A 200 11.93 -10.70 -22.50
CA ARG A 200 12.43 -10.69 -21.11
C ARG A 200 11.30 -10.41 -20.11
N LEU A 201 10.43 -9.44 -20.42
CA LEU A 201 9.27 -9.13 -19.58
C LEU A 201 8.30 -10.32 -19.48
N ILE A 202 8.06 -11.06 -20.56
CA ILE A 202 7.21 -12.24 -20.59
C ILE A 202 7.80 -13.36 -19.73
N GLU A 203 9.12 -13.57 -19.80
CA GLU A 203 9.83 -14.56 -18.97
C GLU A 203 9.67 -14.23 -17.47
N ASP A 204 9.99 -13.00 -17.05
CA ASP A 204 9.85 -12.56 -15.65
C ASP A 204 8.40 -12.66 -15.16
N LEU A 205 7.43 -12.14 -15.92
CA LEU A 205 6.02 -12.23 -15.54
C LEU A 205 5.51 -13.68 -15.49
N THR A 206 6.01 -14.56 -16.35
CA THR A 206 5.65 -15.97 -16.33
C THR A 206 6.21 -16.65 -15.08
N GLU A 207 7.43 -16.33 -14.68
CA GLU A 207 8.04 -16.82 -13.45
C GLU A 207 7.29 -16.35 -12.21
N ILE A 208 6.93 -15.05 -12.14
CA ILE A 208 6.14 -14.49 -11.03
C ILE A 208 4.80 -15.21 -10.86
N ILE A 209 4.14 -15.54 -11.98
CA ILE A 209 2.83 -16.23 -11.96
C ILE A 209 2.97 -17.70 -11.59
N ALA A 210 4.01 -18.38 -12.08
CA ALA A 210 4.19 -19.82 -11.89
C ALA A 210 4.81 -20.16 -10.52
N ASN A 211 5.61 -19.26 -9.93
CA ASN A 211 6.37 -19.51 -8.71
C ASN A 211 5.86 -18.65 -7.55
N PRO A 212 5.16 -19.24 -6.55
CA PRO A 212 4.69 -18.50 -5.37
C PRO A 212 5.80 -17.79 -4.59
N ALA A 213 7.03 -18.36 -4.54
CA ALA A 213 8.14 -17.72 -3.84
C ALA A 213 8.58 -16.42 -4.57
N ARG A 214 8.64 -16.45 -5.91
CA ARG A 214 8.95 -15.25 -6.70
C ARG A 214 7.86 -14.18 -6.54
N LEU A 215 6.59 -14.58 -6.48
CA LEU A 215 5.49 -13.66 -6.20
C LEU A 215 5.66 -12.97 -4.83
N ASP A 216 6.05 -13.73 -3.80
CA ASP A 216 6.29 -13.19 -2.46
C ASP A 216 7.50 -12.23 -2.43
N GLU A 217 8.55 -12.51 -3.18
CA GLU A 217 9.69 -11.61 -3.36
C GLU A 217 9.24 -10.27 -3.96
N VAL A 218 8.44 -10.28 -5.03
CA VAL A 218 7.91 -9.05 -5.65
C VAL A 218 7.07 -8.24 -4.65
N VAL A 219 6.24 -8.90 -3.85
CA VAL A 219 5.46 -8.23 -2.80
C VAL A 219 6.39 -7.60 -1.74
N ALA A 220 7.45 -8.30 -1.35
CA ALA A 220 8.43 -7.80 -0.38
C ALA A 220 9.23 -6.61 -0.95
N GLU A 221 9.67 -6.68 -2.22
CA GLU A 221 10.35 -5.59 -2.92
C GLU A 221 9.47 -4.31 -2.96
N GLU A 222 8.17 -4.46 -3.22
CA GLU A 222 7.22 -3.33 -3.21
C GLU A 222 7.07 -2.71 -1.82
N PHE A 223 7.04 -3.52 -0.76
CA PHE A 223 6.99 -3.02 0.62
C PHE A 223 8.28 -2.30 1.01
N GLU A 224 9.45 -2.85 0.65
CA GLU A 224 10.73 -2.18 0.88
C GLU A 224 10.83 -0.84 0.13
N TYR A 225 10.35 -0.79 -1.12
CA TYR A 225 10.26 0.47 -1.86
C TYR A 225 9.39 1.50 -1.13
N MET A 226 8.22 1.11 -0.64
CA MET A 226 7.32 2.01 0.09
C MET A 226 7.94 2.49 1.41
N LYS A 227 8.57 1.59 2.18
CA LYS A 227 9.28 1.90 3.43
C LYS A 227 10.41 2.92 3.22
N ASN A 228 11.14 2.82 2.10
CA ASN A 228 12.24 3.73 1.80
C ASN A 228 11.79 5.07 1.24
N LYS A 229 10.57 5.14 0.71
CA LYS A 229 9.99 6.36 0.12
C LYS A 229 9.31 7.25 1.17
N TYR A 230 8.73 6.66 2.22
CA TYR A 230 7.96 7.33 3.28
C TYR A 230 8.56 7.08 4.68
#